data_5db95699d2cfc141445caea363fc9961
#
_entry.id   5db95699d2cfc141445caea363fc9961
#
_cell.length_a   1.000
_cell.length_b   1.000
_cell.length_c   1.000
_cell.angle_alpha   90.00
_cell.angle_beta   90.00
_cell.angle_gamma   90.00
#
_symmetry.space_group_name_H-M   'P 1'
#
loop_
_entity.id
_entity.type
_entity.pdbx_description
1 polymer ?
#
loop_
_entity_poly.entity_id
_entity_poly.type
_entity_poly.pdbx_seq_one_letter_code
_entity_poly.pdbx_strand_id
1 'polypeptide(L)'
;MRIALVSVDRDNPIAEALRDLGCAAREHGPLAPPGEVVRGADALVVDGADDLDLARFILDRCRAADPRLPTLLVLSTSQLGRLEPAWPFDDFILRGCSPHELYKRLRVIEWRASEFAHAERVKIGELVIDSAAHEVLLSGRRIPMAPMEFTLLSYLARNRDRVVERAALLREVWGVRVAQTRTVDVHVQRLRAKLAPSVGIETVRGVGYRLVTGRGAGAAAEEESGV
;
A
#
# COMPACT_ATOMS: atom_id res chain seq x y z
N MET A 1 12.27 15.67 -0.06
CA MET A 1 11.36 15.02 -1.01
C MET A 1 11.85 15.32 -2.43
N ARG A 2 12.01 14.30 -3.27
CA ARG A 2 12.39 14.41 -4.68
C ARG A 2 11.13 14.43 -5.53
N ILE A 3 10.94 15.47 -6.30
CA ILE A 3 9.71 15.67 -7.08
C ILE A 3 10.06 15.68 -8.55
N ALA A 4 9.37 14.87 -9.34
CA ALA A 4 9.34 14.99 -10.78
C ALA A 4 8.23 15.98 -11.16
N LEU A 5 8.56 17.05 -11.86
CA LEU A 5 7.60 18.01 -12.41
C LEU A 5 7.56 17.85 -13.91
N VAL A 6 6.39 17.56 -14.46
CA VAL A 6 6.17 17.58 -15.92
C VAL A 6 5.34 18.76 -16.30
N SER A 7 5.89 19.61 -17.15
CA SER A 7 5.26 20.85 -17.61
C SER A 7 5.60 21.14 -19.08
N VAL A 8 4.73 21.86 -19.73
CA VAL A 8 5.01 22.47 -21.05
C VAL A 8 5.96 23.65 -20.90
N ASP A 9 5.86 24.37 -19.81
CA ASP A 9 6.63 25.56 -19.50
C ASP A 9 7.98 25.20 -18.88
N ARG A 10 9.09 25.69 -19.44
CA ARG A 10 10.43 25.39 -18.94
C ARG A 10 10.81 26.17 -17.69
N ASP A 11 10.20 27.32 -17.46
CA ASP A 11 10.40 28.16 -16.27
C ASP A 11 9.13 28.13 -15.41
N ASN A 12 8.71 26.92 -15.02
CA ASN A 12 7.48 26.75 -14.28
C ASN A 12 7.62 27.28 -12.85
N PRO A 13 6.78 28.23 -12.42
CA PRO A 13 6.85 28.80 -11.05
C PRO A 13 6.65 27.77 -9.95
N ILE A 14 6.04 26.62 -10.27
CA ILE A 14 5.89 25.49 -9.36
C ILE A 14 7.26 24.89 -8.99
N ALA A 15 8.19 24.81 -9.96
CA ALA A 15 9.52 24.28 -9.72
C ALA A 15 10.31 25.16 -8.72
N GLU A 16 10.25 26.48 -8.91
CA GLU A 16 10.88 27.44 -8.02
C GLU A 16 10.26 27.36 -6.61
N ALA A 17 8.95 27.41 -6.52
CA ALA A 17 8.22 27.28 -5.25
C ALA A 17 8.55 25.99 -4.48
N LEU A 18 8.73 24.88 -5.16
CA LEU A 18 9.11 23.60 -4.55
C LEU A 18 10.55 23.61 -4.05
N ARG A 19 11.48 24.25 -4.80
CA ARG A 19 12.89 24.38 -4.37
C ARG A 19 13.01 25.27 -3.14
N ASP A 20 12.27 26.39 -3.08
CA ASP A 20 12.23 27.30 -1.92
C ASP A 20 11.76 26.60 -0.64
N LEU A 21 10.90 25.58 -0.79
CA LEU A 21 10.43 24.72 0.30
C LEU A 21 11.35 23.53 0.60
N GLY A 22 12.56 23.51 0.03
CA GLY A 22 13.56 22.48 0.27
C GLY A 22 13.31 21.15 -0.45
N CYS A 23 12.50 21.15 -1.50
CA CYS A 23 12.29 19.98 -2.35
C CYS A 23 13.32 19.91 -3.48
N ALA A 24 13.79 18.71 -3.82
CA ALA A 24 14.59 18.48 -5.01
C ALA A 24 13.65 18.28 -6.23
N ALA A 25 13.26 19.38 -6.88
CA ALA A 25 12.40 19.37 -8.05
C ALA A 25 13.23 19.15 -9.33
N ARG A 26 12.89 18.11 -10.10
CA ARG A 26 13.42 17.85 -11.45
C ARG A 26 12.32 18.15 -12.47
N GLU A 27 12.65 19.00 -13.42
CA GLU A 27 11.73 19.38 -14.49
C GLU A 27 11.93 18.48 -15.71
N HIS A 28 10.80 18.04 -16.26
CA HIS A 28 10.74 17.21 -17.45
C HIS A 28 9.76 17.83 -18.46
N GLY A 29 10.13 17.75 -19.72
CA GLY A 29 9.18 18.13 -20.80
C GLY A 29 8.06 17.09 -20.95
N PRO A 30 6.95 17.44 -21.60
CA PRO A 30 5.76 16.59 -21.72
C PRO A 30 6.00 15.31 -22.51
N LEU A 31 7.01 15.27 -23.36
CA LEU A 31 7.37 14.09 -24.17
C LEU A 31 8.51 13.25 -23.55
N ALA A 32 9.00 13.59 -22.37
CA ALA A 32 10.04 12.81 -21.69
C ALA A 32 9.63 11.34 -21.52
N PRO A 33 10.57 10.38 -21.61
CA PRO A 33 10.27 8.97 -21.38
C PRO A 33 9.72 8.76 -19.95
N PRO A 34 8.56 8.10 -19.78
CA PRO A 34 7.93 8.00 -18.46
C PRO A 34 8.82 7.30 -17.44
N GLY A 35 9.58 6.27 -17.83
CA GLY A 35 10.52 5.60 -16.93
C GLY A 35 11.69 6.49 -16.47
N GLU A 36 12.02 7.55 -17.20
CA GLU A 36 13.00 8.55 -16.77
C GLU A 36 12.37 9.55 -15.80
N VAL A 37 11.15 9.99 -16.10
CA VAL A 37 10.37 10.90 -15.24
C VAL A 37 10.19 10.32 -13.83
N VAL A 38 9.69 9.08 -13.74
CA VAL A 38 9.35 8.46 -12.44
C VAL A 38 10.57 7.97 -11.67
N ARG A 39 11.73 7.82 -12.31
CA ARG A 39 12.91 7.23 -11.70
C ARG A 39 13.42 8.01 -10.50
N GLY A 40 13.29 7.42 -9.33
CA GLY A 40 13.79 7.95 -8.06
C GLY A 40 13.05 9.19 -7.57
N ALA A 41 11.87 9.48 -8.12
CA ALA A 41 10.95 10.47 -7.58
C ALA A 41 10.19 9.91 -6.37
N ASP A 42 9.90 10.75 -5.40
CA ASP A 42 9.04 10.44 -4.26
C ASP A 42 7.59 10.88 -4.55
N ALA A 43 7.40 11.82 -5.48
CA ALA A 43 6.10 12.25 -6.00
C ALA A 43 6.23 12.82 -7.42
N LEU A 44 5.14 12.75 -8.18
CA LEU A 44 4.98 13.34 -9.50
C LEU A 44 4.02 14.55 -9.42
N VAL A 45 4.38 15.64 -10.06
CA VAL A 45 3.51 16.78 -10.31
C VAL A 45 3.36 16.93 -11.83
N VAL A 46 2.13 16.94 -12.32
CA VAL A 46 1.81 17.20 -13.73
C VAL A 46 1.08 18.54 -13.83
N ASP A 47 1.68 19.51 -14.50
CA ASP A 47 1.03 20.78 -14.77
C ASP A 47 0.20 20.69 -16.03
N GLY A 48 -1.10 20.57 -15.88
CA GLY A 48 -2.10 20.48 -16.94
C GLY A 48 -2.87 21.78 -17.17
N ALA A 49 -2.51 22.89 -16.51
CA ALA A 49 -3.31 24.10 -16.54
C ALA A 49 -3.37 24.74 -17.93
N ASP A 50 -2.43 24.47 -18.82
CA ASP A 50 -2.44 24.97 -20.21
C ASP A 50 -3.03 23.94 -21.18
N ASP A 51 -2.81 22.65 -20.95
CA ASP A 51 -3.32 21.55 -21.79
C ASP A 51 -3.71 20.34 -20.93
N LEU A 52 -5.00 20.21 -20.66
CA LEU A 52 -5.54 19.14 -19.81
C LEU A 52 -5.51 17.76 -20.49
N ASP A 53 -5.65 17.72 -21.83
CA ASP A 53 -5.64 16.46 -22.58
C ASP A 53 -4.22 15.88 -22.64
N LEU A 54 -3.22 16.75 -22.82
CA LEU A 54 -1.82 16.40 -22.71
C LEU A 54 -1.46 15.93 -21.30
N ALA A 55 -1.96 16.62 -20.27
CA ALA A 55 -1.74 16.20 -18.88
C ALA A 55 -2.30 14.80 -18.61
N ARG A 56 -3.51 14.49 -19.10
CA ARG A 56 -4.09 13.15 -19.01
C ARG A 56 -3.18 12.09 -19.67
N PHE A 57 -2.71 12.37 -20.87
CA PHE A 57 -1.79 11.48 -21.58
C PHE A 57 -0.49 11.21 -20.76
N ILE A 58 0.06 12.26 -20.14
CA ILE A 58 1.26 12.13 -19.28
C ILE A 58 0.95 11.29 -18.04
N LEU A 59 -0.19 11.55 -17.38
CA LEU A 59 -0.65 10.81 -16.21
C LEU A 59 -0.78 9.32 -16.50
N ASP A 60 -1.44 8.93 -17.60
CA ASP A 60 -1.61 7.54 -18.00
C ASP A 60 -0.27 6.84 -18.23
N ARG A 61 0.67 7.50 -18.91
CA ARG A 61 2.01 6.96 -19.19
C ARG A 61 2.87 6.81 -17.93
N CYS A 62 2.85 7.80 -17.05
CA CYS A 62 3.62 7.76 -15.81
C CYS A 62 3.04 6.74 -14.82
N ARG A 63 1.71 6.63 -14.73
CA ARG A 63 1.04 5.61 -13.91
C ARG A 63 1.31 4.19 -14.40
N ALA A 64 1.42 3.99 -15.72
CA ALA A 64 1.80 2.70 -16.29
C ALA A 64 3.26 2.34 -15.97
N ALA A 65 4.16 3.34 -15.88
CA ALA A 65 5.57 3.13 -15.56
C ALA A 65 5.83 2.90 -14.05
N ASP A 66 5.09 3.60 -13.19
CA ASP A 66 5.09 3.39 -11.75
C ASP A 66 3.67 3.59 -11.18
N PRO A 67 2.93 2.48 -10.96
CA PRO A 67 1.56 2.54 -10.45
C PRO A 67 1.43 3.10 -9.03
N ARG A 68 2.52 3.21 -8.28
CA ARG A 68 2.51 3.61 -6.86
C ARG A 68 3.02 5.01 -6.61
N LEU A 69 3.59 5.68 -7.63
CA LEU A 69 4.14 7.01 -7.46
C LEU A 69 3.01 8.01 -7.16
N PRO A 70 3.01 8.67 -5.99
CA PRO A 70 2.03 9.68 -5.64
C PRO A 70 2.01 10.79 -6.68
N THR A 71 0.84 11.10 -7.20
CA THR A 71 0.69 12.00 -8.35
C THR A 71 -0.28 13.13 -8.07
N LEU A 72 0.17 14.36 -8.20
CA LEU A 72 -0.61 15.59 -8.07
C LEU A 72 -0.81 16.23 -9.44
N LEU A 73 -2.05 16.55 -9.78
CA LEU A 73 -2.40 17.29 -11.00
C LEU A 73 -2.60 18.77 -10.70
N VAL A 74 -1.94 19.65 -11.44
CA VAL A 74 -2.20 21.09 -11.41
C VAL A 74 -3.09 21.46 -12.57
N LEU A 75 -4.13 22.26 -12.32
CA LEU A 75 -5.10 22.65 -13.34
C LEU A 75 -5.63 24.07 -13.12
N SER A 76 -6.26 24.65 -14.14
CA SER A 76 -6.96 25.93 -14.03
C SER A 76 -8.40 25.71 -13.53
N THR A 77 -9.00 26.75 -12.94
CA THR A 77 -10.38 26.70 -12.44
C THR A 77 -11.39 26.33 -13.55
N SER A 78 -11.15 26.77 -14.78
CA SER A 78 -12.02 26.49 -15.95
C SER A 78 -12.02 25.01 -16.34
N GLN A 79 -11.02 24.24 -15.93
CA GLN A 79 -10.86 22.82 -16.27
C GLN A 79 -11.52 21.86 -15.27
N LEU A 80 -11.96 22.35 -14.09
CA LEU A 80 -12.54 21.52 -13.03
C LEU A 80 -13.69 20.63 -13.51
N GLY A 81 -14.58 21.16 -14.34
CA GLY A 81 -15.73 20.44 -14.88
C GLY A 81 -15.37 19.30 -15.85
N ARG A 82 -14.11 19.21 -16.29
CA ARG A 82 -13.61 18.18 -17.21
C ARG A 82 -12.92 17.01 -16.50
N LEU A 83 -12.72 17.12 -15.18
CA LEU A 83 -12.09 16.03 -14.40
C LEU A 83 -13.04 14.85 -14.25
N GLU A 84 -12.53 13.66 -14.50
CA GLU A 84 -13.24 12.41 -14.30
C GLU A 84 -12.61 11.63 -13.15
N PRO A 85 -13.40 10.94 -12.29
CA PRO A 85 -12.88 10.16 -11.15
C PRO A 85 -11.94 9.02 -11.54
N ALA A 86 -12.00 8.57 -12.81
CA ALA A 86 -11.17 7.48 -13.32
C ALA A 86 -9.75 7.92 -13.74
N TRP A 87 -9.42 9.21 -13.67
CA TRP A 87 -8.09 9.69 -14.05
C TRP A 87 -7.03 9.29 -13.02
N PRO A 88 -5.82 8.93 -13.45
CA PRO A 88 -4.81 8.34 -12.61
C PRO A 88 -3.96 9.39 -11.84
N PHE A 89 -4.61 10.23 -11.04
CA PHE A 89 -3.97 11.12 -10.07
C PHE A 89 -4.51 10.87 -8.66
N ASP A 90 -3.74 11.22 -7.63
CA ASP A 90 -4.11 10.99 -6.23
C ASP A 90 -4.74 12.23 -5.58
N ASP A 91 -4.39 13.43 -6.05
CA ASP A 91 -5.01 14.70 -5.67
C ASP A 91 -4.78 15.74 -6.77
N PHE A 92 -5.50 16.86 -6.71
CA PHE A 92 -5.30 17.99 -7.61
C PHE A 92 -5.23 19.32 -6.86
N ILE A 93 -4.66 20.32 -7.53
CA ILE A 93 -4.55 21.69 -7.03
C ILE A 93 -4.76 22.71 -8.16
N LEU A 94 -5.30 23.85 -7.81
CA LEU A 94 -5.48 24.92 -8.80
C LEU A 94 -4.19 25.73 -8.98
N ARG A 95 -3.89 26.11 -10.21
CA ARG A 95 -2.80 27.04 -10.53
C ARG A 95 -3.02 28.35 -9.77
N GLY A 96 -1.95 28.93 -9.21
CA GLY A 96 -2.02 30.10 -8.35
C GLY A 96 -2.21 29.78 -6.87
N CYS A 97 -2.21 28.50 -6.48
CA CYS A 97 -2.15 28.08 -5.09
C CYS A 97 -0.88 28.59 -4.40
N SER A 98 -0.92 28.72 -3.07
CA SER A 98 0.29 29.04 -2.32
C SER A 98 1.30 27.90 -2.37
N PRO A 99 2.63 28.20 -2.35
CA PRO A 99 3.66 27.16 -2.24
C PRO A 99 3.44 26.21 -1.06
N HIS A 100 3.00 26.73 0.08
CA HIS A 100 2.70 25.93 1.27
C HIS A 100 1.54 24.96 1.07
N GLU A 101 0.48 25.36 0.36
CA GLU A 101 -0.63 24.47 0.04
C GLU A 101 -0.16 23.33 -0.86
N LEU A 102 0.57 23.65 -1.93
CA LEU A 102 1.17 22.68 -2.85
C LEU A 102 2.00 21.63 -2.06
N TYR A 103 2.91 22.11 -1.22
CA TYR A 103 3.77 21.23 -0.39
C TYR A 103 2.94 20.35 0.55
N LYS A 104 1.94 20.93 1.24
CA LYS A 104 1.09 20.16 2.16
C LYS A 104 0.30 19.07 1.45
N ARG A 105 -0.26 19.34 0.27
CA ARG A 105 -0.96 18.33 -0.52
C ARG A 105 -0.02 17.22 -0.98
N LEU A 106 1.18 17.55 -1.47
CA LEU A 106 2.20 16.57 -1.82
C LEU A 106 2.58 15.69 -0.63
N ARG A 107 2.75 16.27 0.55
CA ARG A 107 3.04 15.51 1.78
C ARG A 107 1.90 14.58 2.18
N VAL A 108 0.65 14.99 1.97
CA VAL A 108 -0.52 14.15 2.28
C VAL A 108 -0.61 12.95 1.35
N ILE A 109 -0.43 13.14 0.03
CA ILE A 109 -0.49 12.01 -0.92
C ILE A 109 0.71 11.08 -0.75
N GLU A 110 1.93 11.61 -0.50
CA GLU A 110 3.11 10.81 -0.19
C GLU A 110 2.91 9.98 1.09
N TRP A 111 2.41 10.62 2.16
CA TRP A 111 2.12 9.92 3.41
C TRP A 111 1.08 8.82 3.22
N ARG A 112 -0.01 9.09 2.51
CA ARG A 112 -1.02 8.07 2.17
C ARG A 112 -0.40 6.92 1.39
N ALA A 113 0.38 7.20 0.36
CA ALA A 113 1.04 6.18 -0.44
C ALA A 113 2.04 5.35 0.41
N SER A 114 2.79 5.99 1.32
CA SER A 114 3.70 5.31 2.24
C SER A 114 2.95 4.50 3.30
N GLU A 115 1.83 5.00 3.82
CA GLU A 115 0.99 4.27 4.76
C GLU A 115 0.30 3.07 4.09
N PHE A 116 -0.19 3.22 2.86
CA PHE A 116 -0.67 2.09 2.04
C PHE A 116 0.45 1.08 1.77
N ALA A 117 1.65 1.52 1.44
CA ALA A 117 2.81 0.64 1.25
C ALA A 117 3.19 -0.09 2.56
N HIS A 118 3.10 0.57 3.72
CA HIS A 118 3.29 -0.06 5.02
C HIS A 118 2.11 -0.96 5.40
N ALA A 119 0.87 -0.60 5.05
CA ALA A 119 -0.30 -1.45 5.23
C ALA A 119 -0.31 -2.66 4.28
N GLU A 120 0.31 -2.53 3.11
CA GLU A 120 0.51 -3.63 2.17
C GLU A 120 1.61 -4.60 2.60
N ARG A 121 2.57 -4.14 3.41
CA ARG A 121 3.67 -4.94 3.91
C ARG A 121 3.62 -5.05 5.43
N VAL A 122 3.16 -6.20 5.90
CA VAL A 122 3.12 -6.50 7.33
C VAL A 122 4.37 -7.28 7.71
N LYS A 123 5.18 -6.74 8.65
CA LYS A 123 6.34 -7.42 9.21
C LYS A 123 6.04 -7.87 10.65
N ILE A 124 6.24 -9.15 10.93
CA ILE A 124 6.02 -9.77 12.24
C ILE A 124 7.23 -10.68 12.54
N GLY A 125 8.20 -10.17 13.29
CA GLY A 125 9.47 -10.85 13.47
C GLY A 125 10.17 -11.08 12.12
N GLU A 126 10.39 -12.36 11.79
CA GLU A 126 10.99 -12.77 10.51
C GLU A 126 9.95 -12.97 9.38
N LEU A 127 8.66 -12.92 9.69
CA LEU A 127 7.59 -13.00 8.71
C LEU A 127 7.36 -11.63 8.05
N VAL A 128 7.37 -11.62 6.73
CA VAL A 128 6.98 -10.45 5.92
C VAL A 128 5.87 -10.88 4.97
N ILE A 129 4.74 -10.21 5.05
CA ILE A 129 3.60 -10.40 4.15
C ILE A 129 3.53 -9.16 3.27
N ASP A 130 3.74 -9.33 1.98
CA ASP A 130 3.65 -8.27 0.98
C ASP A 130 2.32 -8.45 0.22
N SER A 131 1.33 -7.65 0.56
CA SER A 131 0.00 -7.73 -0.04
C SER A 131 -0.01 -7.29 -1.51
N ALA A 132 0.87 -6.36 -1.88
CA ALA A 132 0.95 -5.85 -3.24
C ALA A 132 1.64 -6.85 -4.18
N ALA A 133 2.70 -7.50 -3.71
CA ALA A 133 3.38 -8.55 -4.46
C ALA A 133 2.65 -9.92 -4.34
N HIS A 134 1.66 -10.04 -3.44
CA HIS A 134 1.01 -11.29 -3.08
C HIS A 134 2.01 -12.36 -2.64
N GLU A 135 3.00 -11.95 -1.83
CA GLU A 135 4.12 -12.78 -1.40
C GLU A 135 4.23 -12.84 0.12
N VAL A 136 4.68 -14.01 0.59
CA VAL A 136 5.04 -14.24 1.99
C VAL A 136 6.50 -14.66 2.06
N LEU A 137 7.27 -13.94 2.87
CA LEU A 137 8.66 -14.26 3.17
C LEU A 137 8.79 -14.64 4.64
N LEU A 138 9.51 -15.67 4.93
CA LEU A 138 9.89 -16.08 6.28
C LEU A 138 11.41 -16.23 6.35
N SER A 139 12.07 -15.47 7.21
CA SER A 139 13.54 -15.41 7.28
C SER A 139 14.18 -15.13 5.91
N GLY A 140 13.55 -14.26 5.10
CA GLY A 140 13.99 -13.91 3.75
C GLY A 140 13.69 -14.95 2.66
N ARG A 141 13.12 -16.11 2.99
CA ARG A 141 12.74 -17.15 2.02
C ARG A 141 11.26 -17.04 1.66
N ARG A 142 10.95 -17.13 0.37
CA ARG A 142 9.58 -17.13 -0.13
C ARG A 142 8.85 -18.42 0.29
N ILE A 143 7.69 -18.27 0.91
CA ILE A 143 6.80 -19.36 1.30
C ILE A 143 5.62 -19.39 0.30
N PRO A 144 5.46 -20.48 -0.46
CA PRO A 144 4.35 -20.59 -1.40
C PRO A 144 3.02 -20.73 -0.64
N MET A 145 2.07 -19.84 -0.95
CA MET A 145 0.74 -19.80 -0.34
C MET A 145 -0.34 -19.98 -1.40
N ALA A 146 -1.35 -20.79 -1.07
CA ALA A 146 -2.58 -20.78 -1.83
C ALA A 146 -3.35 -19.47 -1.58
N PRO A 147 -4.19 -18.98 -2.52
CA PRO A 147 -4.86 -17.68 -2.38
C PRO A 147 -5.61 -17.51 -1.05
N MET A 148 -6.35 -18.53 -0.60
CA MET A 148 -7.10 -18.47 0.66
C MET A 148 -6.20 -18.52 1.91
N GLU A 149 -5.06 -19.22 1.84
CA GLU A 149 -4.05 -19.23 2.91
C GLU A 149 -3.42 -17.85 3.05
N PHE A 150 -3.10 -17.20 1.93
CA PHE A 150 -2.58 -15.83 1.90
C PHE A 150 -3.57 -14.82 2.51
N THR A 151 -4.83 -14.89 2.10
CA THR A 151 -5.88 -13.99 2.61
C THR A 151 -6.10 -14.19 4.12
N LEU A 152 -6.17 -15.45 4.58
CA LEU A 152 -6.31 -15.78 6.00
C LEU A 152 -5.12 -15.28 6.83
N LEU A 153 -3.89 -15.52 6.36
CA LEU A 153 -2.68 -15.08 7.03
C LEU A 153 -2.62 -13.55 7.09
N SER A 154 -2.93 -12.87 6.00
CA SER A 154 -2.96 -11.41 5.94
C SER A 154 -3.99 -10.81 6.89
N TYR A 155 -5.16 -11.42 6.99
CA TYR A 155 -6.21 -10.97 7.92
C TYR A 155 -5.78 -11.17 9.38
N LEU A 156 -5.23 -12.34 9.73
CA LEU A 156 -4.71 -12.61 11.08
C LEU A 156 -3.54 -11.68 11.44
N ALA A 157 -2.68 -11.38 10.50
CA ALA A 157 -1.53 -10.49 10.69
C ALA A 157 -1.93 -9.03 10.96
N ARG A 158 -2.96 -8.55 10.28
CA ARG A 158 -3.54 -7.21 10.54
C ARG A 158 -4.24 -7.13 11.90
N ASN A 159 -4.75 -8.26 12.39
CA ASN A 159 -5.39 -8.40 13.71
C ASN A 159 -4.48 -9.11 14.73
N ARG A 160 -3.14 -9.00 14.56
CA ARG A 160 -2.18 -9.67 15.45
C ARG A 160 -2.43 -9.34 16.92
N ASP A 161 -2.11 -10.30 17.78
CA ASP A 161 -2.28 -10.22 19.24
C ASP A 161 -3.73 -10.10 19.73
N ARG A 162 -4.69 -10.12 18.81
CA ARG A 162 -6.13 -10.15 19.10
C ARG A 162 -6.72 -11.50 18.72
N VAL A 163 -7.68 -11.96 19.50
CA VAL A 163 -8.46 -13.16 19.17
C VAL A 163 -9.49 -12.82 18.11
N VAL A 164 -9.44 -13.53 16.98
CA VAL A 164 -10.42 -13.40 15.89
C VAL A 164 -11.34 -14.61 15.92
N GLU A 165 -12.64 -14.38 16.04
CA GLU A 165 -13.64 -15.44 16.08
C GLU A 165 -13.72 -16.19 14.75
N ARG A 166 -14.01 -17.51 14.81
CA ARG A 166 -14.18 -18.34 13.60
C ARG A 166 -15.23 -17.82 12.66
N ALA A 167 -16.35 -17.32 13.18
CA ALA A 167 -17.42 -16.73 12.39
C ALA A 167 -16.97 -15.44 11.68
N ALA A 168 -16.17 -14.61 12.35
CA ALA A 168 -15.58 -13.41 11.76
C ALA A 168 -14.59 -13.79 10.66
N LEU A 169 -13.71 -14.78 10.89
CA LEU A 169 -12.79 -15.28 9.87
C LEU A 169 -13.53 -15.79 8.63
N LEU A 170 -14.61 -16.57 8.82
CA LEU A 170 -15.43 -17.03 7.69
C LEU A 170 -16.03 -15.88 6.89
N ARG A 171 -16.59 -14.89 7.57
CA ARG A 171 -17.23 -13.74 6.92
C ARG A 171 -16.21 -12.90 6.15
N GLU A 172 -15.10 -12.55 6.80
CA GLU A 172 -14.13 -11.60 6.25
C GLU A 172 -13.18 -12.21 5.21
N VAL A 173 -12.86 -13.51 5.32
CA VAL A 173 -11.91 -14.21 4.44
C VAL A 173 -12.61 -14.98 3.32
N TRP A 174 -13.76 -15.62 3.61
CA TRP A 174 -14.49 -16.46 2.63
C TRP A 174 -15.79 -15.83 2.11
N GLY A 175 -16.29 -14.76 2.75
CA GLY A 175 -17.58 -14.18 2.43
C GLY A 175 -18.77 -15.02 2.96
N VAL A 176 -19.97 -14.48 2.83
CA VAL A 176 -21.20 -15.02 3.44
C VAL A 176 -21.63 -16.40 2.90
N ARG A 177 -20.99 -16.90 1.85
CA ARG A 177 -21.42 -18.12 1.14
C ARG A 177 -20.87 -19.44 1.70
N VAL A 178 -19.98 -19.41 2.68
CA VAL A 178 -19.36 -20.62 3.25
C VAL A 178 -19.98 -20.93 4.61
N ALA A 179 -20.74 -22.03 4.69
CA ALA A 179 -21.54 -22.37 5.86
C ALA A 179 -20.79 -23.19 6.95
N GLN A 180 -19.50 -23.55 6.78
CA GLN A 180 -18.83 -24.46 7.69
C GLN A 180 -17.56 -23.86 8.32
N THR A 181 -17.59 -23.64 9.64
CA THR A 181 -16.45 -23.17 10.45
C THR A 181 -15.22 -24.09 10.37
N ARG A 182 -15.42 -25.38 10.06
CA ARG A 182 -14.33 -26.37 9.87
C ARG A 182 -13.38 -26.02 8.74
N THR A 183 -13.81 -25.22 7.77
CA THR A 183 -12.95 -24.70 6.69
C THR A 183 -11.83 -23.83 7.23
N VAL A 184 -12.11 -22.99 8.24
CA VAL A 184 -11.10 -22.14 8.90
C VAL A 184 -10.03 -23.02 9.57
N ASP A 185 -10.47 -24.05 10.31
CA ASP A 185 -9.57 -24.93 11.07
C ASP A 185 -8.56 -25.65 10.16
N VAL A 186 -9.02 -26.13 8.99
CA VAL A 186 -8.16 -26.77 7.99
C VAL A 186 -7.11 -25.80 7.43
N HIS A 187 -7.51 -24.57 7.12
CA HIS A 187 -6.57 -23.57 6.58
C HIS A 187 -5.58 -23.09 7.65
N VAL A 188 -6.00 -22.93 8.89
CA VAL A 188 -5.09 -22.62 10.02
C VAL A 188 -4.06 -23.73 10.20
N GLN A 189 -4.47 -25.00 10.10
CA GLN A 189 -3.56 -26.12 10.21
C GLN A 189 -2.51 -26.12 9.08
N ARG A 190 -2.92 -25.82 7.85
CA ARG A 190 -1.99 -25.66 6.71
C ARG A 190 -1.02 -24.48 6.91
N LEU A 191 -1.50 -23.35 7.40
CA LEU A 191 -0.64 -22.21 7.74
C LEU A 191 0.38 -22.57 8.79
N ARG A 192 -0.02 -23.25 9.87
CA ARG A 192 0.90 -23.73 10.90
C ARG A 192 2.00 -24.63 10.33
N ALA A 193 1.63 -25.57 9.47
CA ALA A 193 2.61 -26.45 8.83
C ALA A 193 3.65 -25.71 7.98
N LYS A 194 3.26 -24.57 7.36
CA LYS A 194 4.16 -23.76 6.53
C LYS A 194 5.00 -22.74 7.31
N LEU A 195 4.52 -22.28 8.46
CA LEU A 195 5.09 -21.14 9.20
C LEU A 195 5.78 -21.55 10.49
N ALA A 196 5.53 -22.76 11.01
CA ALA A 196 6.17 -23.25 12.24
C ALA A 196 7.68 -23.49 12.05
N PRO A 197 8.50 -23.31 13.11
CA PRO A 197 8.13 -22.81 14.42
C PRO A 197 8.14 -21.29 14.56
N SER A 198 8.48 -20.55 13.50
CA SER A 198 8.81 -19.12 13.55
C SER A 198 7.60 -18.19 13.78
N VAL A 199 6.38 -18.66 13.47
CA VAL A 199 5.16 -17.87 13.63
C VAL A 199 4.11 -18.65 14.41
N GLY A 200 3.66 -18.11 15.53
CA GLY A 200 2.64 -18.72 16.38
C GLY A 200 1.22 -18.33 15.94
N ILE A 201 0.41 -19.32 15.57
CA ILE A 201 -1.05 -19.13 15.46
C ILE A 201 -1.69 -19.95 16.58
N GLU A 202 -2.13 -19.29 17.64
CA GLU A 202 -2.74 -19.93 18.79
C GLU A 202 -4.22 -20.22 18.56
N THR A 203 -4.71 -21.31 19.16
CA THR A 203 -6.13 -21.62 19.23
C THR A 203 -6.68 -21.16 20.57
N VAL A 204 -7.68 -20.27 20.53
CA VAL A 204 -8.49 -19.96 21.72
C VAL A 204 -9.72 -20.83 21.68
N ARG A 205 -9.74 -21.83 22.58
CA ARG A 205 -10.82 -22.86 22.63
C ARG A 205 -12.20 -22.18 22.73
N GLY A 206 -13.15 -22.66 21.94
CA GLY A 206 -14.52 -22.12 21.90
C GLY A 206 -14.68 -20.78 21.17
N VAL A 207 -13.60 -20.03 20.89
CA VAL A 207 -13.65 -18.69 20.31
C VAL A 207 -13.08 -18.67 18.89
N GLY A 208 -11.78 -18.80 18.71
CA GLY A 208 -11.15 -18.60 17.41
C GLY A 208 -9.65 -18.75 17.42
N TYR A 209 -8.97 -17.86 16.71
CA TYR A 209 -7.53 -17.90 16.49
C TYR A 209 -6.88 -16.54 16.75
N ARG A 210 -5.61 -16.58 17.16
CA ARG A 210 -4.77 -15.41 17.38
C ARG A 210 -3.40 -15.64 16.76
N LEU A 211 -2.93 -14.72 15.95
CA LEU A 211 -1.54 -14.69 15.53
C LEU A 211 -0.73 -13.89 16.54
N VAL A 212 0.31 -14.51 17.11
CA VAL A 212 1.13 -13.89 18.16
C VAL A 212 2.45 -13.37 17.63
N THR A 213 2.83 -12.19 18.08
CA THR A 213 4.12 -11.56 17.81
C THR A 213 5.10 -11.91 18.91
N GLY A 214 6.06 -12.76 18.63
CA GLY A 214 7.15 -13.04 19.56
C GLY A 214 6.86 -14.08 20.62
N ARG A 215 7.22 -15.30 20.30
CA ARG A 215 7.92 -16.35 21.03
C ARG A 215 7.94 -17.58 20.13
N GLY A 216 9.11 -18.14 19.89
CA GLY A 216 9.21 -19.45 19.29
C GLY A 216 8.28 -20.41 20.03
N ALA A 217 7.54 -21.22 19.29
CA ALA A 217 6.66 -22.26 19.81
C ALA A 217 7.45 -23.24 20.68
N GLY A 218 7.39 -23.02 21.99
CA GLY A 218 8.10 -23.83 22.97
C GLY A 218 7.60 -23.64 24.39
N ALA A 219 6.28 -23.52 24.60
CA ALA A 219 5.72 -23.57 25.95
C ALA A 219 4.21 -23.84 25.93
N ALA A 220 3.81 -25.01 25.47
CA ALA A 220 2.47 -25.53 25.73
C ALA A 220 2.49 -27.07 25.66
N ALA A 221 3.38 -27.68 26.45
CA ALA A 221 3.40 -29.14 26.67
C ALA A 221 3.95 -29.50 28.05
N GLU A 222 3.65 -28.71 29.09
CA GLU A 222 3.92 -29.12 30.48
C GLU A 222 2.88 -28.46 31.37
N GLU A 223 1.67 -29.01 31.41
CA GLU A 223 0.72 -28.92 32.53
C GLU A 223 -0.46 -29.87 32.27
N GLU A 224 -0.18 -31.16 32.26
CA GLU A 224 -1.12 -32.22 32.62
C GLU A 224 -0.33 -33.49 33.04
N SER A 225 0.30 -33.40 34.21
CA SER A 225 0.63 -34.58 35.02
C SER A 225 0.81 -34.13 36.48
N GLY A 226 -0.24 -34.22 37.23
CA GLY A 226 -0.19 -33.92 38.64
C GLY A 226 -1.55 -33.96 39.32
N VAL A 227 -1.89 -35.22 39.78
CA VAL A 227 -2.92 -35.62 40.75
C VAL A 227 -4.28 -35.94 40.17
#